data_33a9bf0db0a978d94282057865286dde
#
_entry.id   33a9bf0db0a978d94282057865286dde
#
_cell.length_a   1.000
_cell.length_b   1.000
_cell.length_c   1.000
_cell.angle_alpha   90.00
_cell.angle_beta   90.00
_cell.angle_gamma   90.00
#
_symmetry.space_group_name_H-M   'P 1'
#
loop_
_entity.id
_entity.type
_entity.pdbx_description
1 polymer ?
#
loop_
_entity_poly.entity_id
_entity_poly.type
_entity_poly.pdbx_seq_one_letter_code
_entity_poly.pdbx_strand_id
1 'polypeptide(L)'
;MLLFENIQLALNGLRAKGLKLAIGSSSKNTPLILERIGLGKFFDAVSDGNNITRSKPDPQVFLMAAEMLGLKPDRCLVVEDAEAGIQAAVSGGFDSAAIGPATQCGKATYNLSTFADLLKVTE
;
A
#
# COMPACT_ATOMS: atom_id res chain seq x y z
N MET A 1 17.00 9.33 0.44
CA MET A 1 16.72 10.45 -0.51
C MET A 1 16.43 9.95 -1.91
N LEU A 2 17.37 9.28 -2.55
CA LEU A 2 17.14 8.75 -3.91
C LEU A 2 15.97 7.79 -3.98
N LEU A 3 15.87 6.88 -3.00
CA LEU A 3 14.76 5.93 -2.94
C LEU A 3 13.42 6.65 -2.79
N PHE A 4 13.39 7.70 -1.96
CA PHE A 4 12.19 8.51 -1.77
C PHE A 4 11.78 9.21 -3.07
N GLU A 5 12.73 9.77 -3.80
CA GLU A 5 12.45 10.42 -5.08
C GLU A 5 11.87 9.43 -6.10
N ASN A 6 12.44 8.24 -6.19
CA ASN A 6 11.94 7.20 -7.10
C ASN A 6 10.53 6.76 -6.74
N ILE A 7 10.24 6.63 -5.44
CA ILE A 7 8.91 6.28 -4.96
C ILE A 7 7.92 7.39 -5.33
N GLN A 8 8.28 8.65 -5.14
CA GLN A 8 7.41 9.78 -5.45
C GLN A 8 7.10 9.85 -6.95
N LEU A 9 8.09 9.62 -7.81
CA LEU A 9 7.86 9.57 -9.26
C LEU A 9 6.89 8.46 -9.64
N ALA A 10 7.04 7.27 -9.03
CA ALA A 10 6.11 6.16 -9.27
C ALA A 10 4.70 6.50 -8.78
N LEU A 11 4.57 7.13 -7.61
CA LEU A 11 3.28 7.55 -7.07
C LEU A 11 2.59 8.56 -7.99
N ASN A 12 3.34 9.53 -8.51
CA ASN A 12 2.81 10.51 -9.47
C ASN A 12 2.35 9.83 -10.76
N GLY A 13 3.11 8.84 -11.25
CA GLY A 13 2.73 8.06 -12.42
C GLY A 13 1.43 7.28 -12.22
N LEU A 14 1.27 6.66 -11.05
CA LEU A 14 0.02 5.96 -10.70
C LEU A 14 -1.16 6.93 -10.64
N ARG A 15 -0.96 8.09 -10.04
CA ARG A 15 -1.98 9.13 -9.97
C ARG A 15 -2.40 9.60 -11.37
N ALA A 16 -1.43 9.76 -12.27
CA ALA A 16 -1.68 10.18 -13.65
C ALA A 16 -2.52 9.15 -14.43
N LYS A 17 -2.49 7.87 -14.01
CA LYS A 17 -3.33 6.83 -14.61
C LYS A 17 -4.77 6.84 -14.09
N GLY A 18 -5.11 7.77 -13.20
CA GLY A 18 -6.45 7.87 -12.62
C GLY A 18 -6.69 6.92 -11.45
N LEU A 19 -5.67 6.30 -10.90
CA LEU A 19 -5.80 5.40 -9.77
C LEU A 19 -5.96 6.17 -8.46
N LYS A 20 -6.78 5.63 -7.56
CA LYS A 20 -6.85 6.14 -6.19
C LYS A 20 -5.71 5.54 -5.39
N LEU A 21 -5.10 6.34 -4.52
CA LEU A 21 -3.95 5.93 -3.71
C LEU A 21 -4.29 6.06 -2.24
N ALA A 22 -3.94 5.04 -1.47
CA ALA A 22 -4.19 5.00 -0.04
C ALA A 22 -3.01 4.42 0.71
N ILE A 23 -2.94 4.72 2.00
CA ILE A 23 -1.98 4.14 2.93
C ILE A 23 -2.74 3.21 3.88
N GLY A 24 -2.18 2.01 4.11
CA GLY A 24 -2.61 1.10 5.15
C GLY A 24 -1.42 0.77 6.04
N SER A 25 -1.35 1.36 7.23
CA SER A 25 -0.21 1.24 8.14
C SER A 25 -0.67 0.95 9.55
N SER A 26 0.05 0.09 10.28
CA SER A 26 -0.24 -0.17 11.69
C SER A 26 0.30 0.91 12.63
N SER A 27 1.10 1.85 12.13
CA SER A 27 1.69 2.90 12.95
C SER A 27 0.69 3.99 13.28
N LYS A 28 0.63 4.39 14.55
CA LYS A 28 -0.16 5.55 15.00
C LYS A 28 0.47 6.88 14.59
N ASN A 29 1.75 6.86 14.20
CA ASN A 29 2.49 8.04 13.78
C ASN A 29 2.43 8.29 12.28
N THR A 30 1.65 7.51 11.54
CA THR A 30 1.58 7.60 10.08
C THR A 30 1.25 9.02 9.59
N PRO A 31 0.23 9.73 10.13
CA PRO A 31 -0.06 11.09 9.67
C PRO A 31 1.11 12.05 9.85
N LEU A 32 1.83 11.96 10.96
CA LEU A 32 2.99 12.80 11.23
C LEU A 32 4.14 12.49 10.28
N ILE A 33 4.38 11.20 10.02
CA ILE A 33 5.43 10.77 9.09
C ILE A 33 5.14 11.30 7.69
N LEU A 34 3.90 11.13 7.22
CA LEU A 34 3.49 11.61 5.89
C LEU A 34 3.65 13.13 5.77
N GLU A 35 3.29 13.87 6.81
CA GLU A 35 3.45 15.33 6.81
C GLU A 35 4.92 15.72 6.70
N ARG A 36 5.80 15.04 7.45
CA ARG A 36 7.24 15.35 7.46
C ARG A 36 7.92 15.05 6.13
N ILE A 37 7.44 14.09 5.37
CA ILE A 37 8.00 13.78 4.05
C ILE A 37 7.27 14.48 2.91
N GLY A 38 6.34 15.40 3.24
CA GLY A 38 5.65 16.21 2.25
C GLY A 38 4.49 15.52 1.56
N LEU A 39 3.98 14.41 2.09
CA LEU A 39 2.90 13.62 1.50
C LEU A 39 1.62 13.61 2.34
N GLY A 40 1.48 14.56 3.27
CA GLY A 40 0.34 14.58 4.20
C GLY A 40 -1.02 14.66 3.54
N LYS A 41 -1.11 15.26 2.35
CA LYS A 41 -2.36 15.44 1.60
C LYS A 41 -2.36 14.71 0.26
N PHE A 42 -1.35 13.89 0.02
CA PHE A 42 -1.19 13.24 -1.28
C PHE A 42 -2.16 12.08 -1.50
N PHE A 43 -2.46 11.33 -0.46
CA PHE A 43 -3.26 10.11 -0.57
C PHE A 43 -4.75 10.38 -0.43
N ASP A 44 -5.56 9.60 -1.15
CA ASP A 44 -7.02 9.71 -1.12
C ASP A 44 -7.59 9.20 0.21
N ALA A 45 -6.88 8.28 0.88
CA ALA A 45 -7.28 7.74 2.16
C ALA A 45 -6.04 7.28 2.94
N VAL A 46 -6.13 7.37 4.27
CA VAL A 46 -5.09 6.86 5.17
C VAL A 46 -5.79 6.08 6.28
N SER A 47 -5.52 4.77 6.32
CA SER A 47 -5.91 3.88 7.41
C SER A 47 -4.65 3.59 8.22
N ASP A 48 -4.66 3.89 9.49
CA ASP A 48 -3.47 3.77 10.33
C ASP A 48 -3.76 3.14 11.69
N GLY A 49 -2.75 3.11 12.57
CA GLY A 49 -2.87 2.49 13.88
C GLY A 49 -3.93 3.12 14.80
N ASN A 50 -4.41 4.34 14.49
CA ASN A 50 -5.47 4.99 15.24
C ASN A 50 -6.85 4.49 14.84
N ASN A 51 -6.99 3.89 13.68
CA ASN A 51 -8.26 3.42 13.12
C ASN A 51 -8.53 1.94 13.38
N ILE A 52 -7.51 1.14 13.69
CA ILE A 52 -7.59 -0.31 13.75
C ILE A 52 -7.51 -0.84 15.17
N THR A 53 -8.09 -2.02 15.38
CA THR A 53 -7.99 -2.77 16.64
C THR A 53 -7.10 -4.01 16.48
N ARG A 54 -6.83 -4.44 15.26
CA ARG A 54 -6.01 -5.61 14.94
C ARG A 54 -4.97 -5.24 13.87
N SER A 55 -3.73 -5.60 14.14
CA SER A 55 -2.60 -5.34 13.23
C SER A 55 -2.39 -6.50 12.26
N LYS A 56 -1.59 -6.25 11.22
CA LYS A 56 -1.16 -7.30 10.28
C LYS A 56 -0.59 -8.49 11.05
N PRO A 57 -0.85 -9.72 10.63
CA PRO A 57 -1.41 -10.14 9.35
C PRO A 57 -2.95 -10.09 9.25
N ASP A 58 -3.65 -9.50 10.21
CA ASP A 58 -5.08 -9.28 10.08
C ASP A 58 -5.34 -8.28 8.96
N PRO A 59 -6.34 -8.50 8.09
CA PRO A 59 -6.58 -7.61 6.94
C PRO A 59 -7.27 -6.29 7.29
N GLN A 60 -7.57 -6.02 8.55
CA GLN A 60 -8.38 -4.87 8.96
C GLN A 60 -7.90 -3.54 8.39
N VAL A 61 -6.60 -3.27 8.45
CA VAL A 61 -6.06 -1.98 8.01
C VAL A 61 -6.29 -1.76 6.50
N PHE A 62 -6.18 -2.80 5.70
CA PHE A 62 -6.40 -2.71 4.25
C PHE A 62 -7.89 -2.69 3.90
N LEU A 63 -8.72 -3.46 4.62
CA LEU A 63 -10.17 -3.42 4.42
C LEU A 63 -10.74 -2.04 4.73
N MET A 64 -10.23 -1.39 5.78
CA MET A 64 -10.64 -0.02 6.11
C MET A 64 -10.19 0.98 5.05
N ALA A 65 -8.97 0.84 4.53
CA ALA A 65 -8.49 1.70 3.45
C ALA A 65 -9.36 1.56 2.20
N ALA A 66 -9.70 0.33 1.81
CA ALA A 66 -10.58 0.08 0.65
C ALA A 66 -11.97 0.69 0.87
N GLU A 67 -12.53 0.56 2.07
CA GLU A 67 -13.81 1.16 2.41
C GLU A 67 -13.77 2.68 2.29
N MET A 68 -12.70 3.32 2.78
CA MET A 68 -12.49 4.76 2.66
C MET A 68 -12.45 5.21 1.21
N LEU A 69 -11.90 4.38 0.31
CA LEU A 69 -11.85 4.66 -1.12
C LEU A 69 -13.16 4.37 -1.84
N GLY A 70 -14.09 3.68 -1.18
CA GLY A 70 -15.34 3.23 -1.81
C GLY A 70 -15.13 2.09 -2.80
N LEU A 71 -14.10 1.27 -2.61
CA LEU A 71 -13.74 0.16 -3.51
C LEU A 71 -13.82 -1.17 -2.79
N LYS A 72 -14.11 -2.23 -3.55
CA LYS A 72 -14.05 -3.60 -3.04
C LYS A 72 -12.60 -4.10 -3.07
N PRO A 73 -12.23 -5.06 -2.19
CA PRO A 73 -10.86 -5.60 -2.18
C PRO A 73 -10.38 -6.14 -3.52
N ASP A 74 -11.25 -6.77 -4.31
CA ASP A 74 -10.88 -7.31 -5.63
C ASP A 74 -10.55 -6.23 -6.68
N ARG A 75 -10.80 -4.96 -6.35
CA ARG A 75 -10.47 -3.81 -7.20
C ARG A 75 -9.24 -3.05 -6.69
N CYS A 76 -8.56 -3.59 -5.69
CA CYS A 76 -7.42 -2.94 -5.05
C CYS A 76 -6.18 -3.81 -5.15
N LEU A 77 -5.04 -3.16 -5.29
CA LEU A 77 -3.73 -3.80 -5.23
C LEU A 77 -2.99 -3.29 -3.99
N VAL A 78 -2.57 -4.20 -3.13
CA VAL A 78 -1.77 -3.88 -1.95
C VAL A 78 -0.30 -4.04 -2.28
N VAL A 79 0.49 -3.01 -2.02
CA VAL A 79 1.95 -3.05 -2.20
C VAL A 79 2.59 -3.13 -0.82
N GLU A 80 3.44 -4.13 -0.59
CA GLU A 80 3.96 -4.41 0.74
C GLU A 80 5.38 -4.96 0.68
N ASP A 81 6.21 -4.58 1.66
CA ASP A 81 7.59 -5.05 1.79
C ASP A 81 7.76 -6.11 2.89
N ALA A 82 6.72 -6.39 3.66
CA ALA A 82 6.73 -7.35 4.75
C ALA A 82 5.78 -8.51 4.47
N GLU A 83 6.20 -9.73 4.85
CA GLU A 83 5.37 -10.92 4.67
C GLU A 83 4.01 -10.79 5.37
N ALA A 84 3.99 -10.22 6.58
CA ALA A 84 2.74 -10.04 7.32
C ALA A 84 1.74 -9.17 6.54
N GLY A 85 2.22 -8.16 5.81
CA GLY A 85 1.37 -7.34 4.96
C GLY A 85 0.83 -8.08 3.76
N ILE A 86 1.63 -8.96 3.16
CA ILE A 86 1.16 -9.82 2.06
C ILE A 86 0.10 -10.79 2.58
N GLN A 87 0.31 -11.40 3.76
CA GLN A 87 -0.68 -12.28 4.37
C GLN A 87 -1.99 -11.56 4.64
N ALA A 88 -1.92 -10.32 5.12
CA ALA A 88 -3.10 -9.49 5.36
C ALA A 88 -3.86 -9.22 4.06
N ALA A 89 -3.14 -8.91 2.97
CA ALA A 89 -3.75 -8.69 1.67
C ALA A 89 -4.47 -9.94 1.16
N VAL A 90 -3.81 -11.09 1.22
CA VAL A 90 -4.40 -12.37 0.80
C VAL A 90 -5.66 -12.68 1.62
N SER A 91 -5.58 -12.53 2.95
CA SER A 91 -6.71 -12.80 3.84
C SER A 91 -7.90 -11.86 3.57
N GLY A 92 -7.65 -10.64 3.13
CA GLY A 92 -8.69 -9.66 2.83
C GLY A 92 -9.27 -9.77 1.43
N GLY A 93 -8.73 -10.65 0.58
CA GLY A 93 -9.22 -10.80 -0.80
C GLY A 93 -8.63 -9.79 -1.78
N PHE A 94 -7.48 -9.20 -1.45
CA PHE A 94 -6.76 -8.25 -2.31
C PHE A 94 -5.77 -8.97 -3.21
N ASP A 95 -5.52 -8.40 -4.39
CA ASP A 95 -4.30 -8.68 -5.12
C ASP A 95 -3.14 -8.00 -4.41
N SER A 96 -1.94 -8.56 -4.52
CA SER A 96 -0.79 -8.04 -3.81
C SER A 96 0.45 -7.98 -4.69
N ALA A 97 1.28 -6.98 -4.42
CA ALA A 97 2.59 -6.82 -5.06
C ALA A 97 3.64 -6.74 -3.96
N ALA A 98 4.52 -7.72 -3.91
CA ALA A 98 5.61 -7.77 -2.95
C ALA A 98 6.83 -7.01 -3.48
N ILE A 99 7.49 -6.28 -2.60
CA ILE A 99 8.75 -5.60 -2.90
C ILE A 99 9.73 -5.89 -1.78
N GLY A 100 11.04 -5.92 -2.09
CA GLY A 100 12.07 -6.17 -1.09
C GLY A 100 11.93 -7.54 -0.43
N PRO A 101 12.05 -7.62 0.91
CA PRO A 101 11.99 -8.91 1.62
C PRO A 101 10.71 -9.71 1.39
N ALA A 102 9.60 -9.05 1.14
CA ALA A 102 8.32 -9.73 0.92
C ALA A 102 8.31 -10.60 -0.34
N THR A 103 9.21 -10.36 -1.29
CA THR A 103 9.30 -11.18 -2.52
C THR A 103 9.69 -12.62 -2.23
N GLN A 104 10.21 -12.91 -1.05
CA GLN A 104 10.63 -14.25 -0.64
C GLN A 104 9.47 -15.11 -0.13
N CYS A 105 8.32 -14.51 0.17
CA CYS A 105 7.23 -15.26 0.81
C CYS A 105 6.45 -16.19 -0.13
N GLY A 106 6.50 -15.96 -1.43
CA GLY A 106 5.85 -16.80 -2.42
C GLY A 106 4.32 -16.72 -2.46
N LYS A 107 3.73 -15.73 -1.80
CA LYS A 107 2.27 -15.61 -1.66
C LYS A 107 1.67 -14.44 -2.41
N ALA A 108 2.50 -13.52 -2.91
CA ALA A 108 2.03 -12.32 -3.59
C ALA A 108 1.60 -12.61 -5.03
N THR A 109 0.65 -11.83 -5.53
CA THR A 109 0.24 -11.88 -6.93
C THR A 109 1.39 -11.48 -7.86
N TYR A 110 2.13 -10.44 -7.47
CA TYR A 110 3.28 -9.93 -8.22
C TYR A 110 4.49 -9.78 -7.30
N ASN A 111 5.70 -9.99 -7.86
CA ASN A 111 6.94 -9.71 -7.16
C ASN A 111 7.70 -8.64 -7.95
N LEU A 112 7.97 -7.51 -7.31
CA LEU A 112 8.57 -6.36 -7.96
C LEU A 112 10.04 -6.25 -7.63
N SER A 113 10.87 -5.92 -8.63
CA SER A 113 12.28 -5.62 -8.42
C SER A 113 12.49 -4.21 -7.89
N THR A 114 11.67 -3.25 -8.38
CA THR A 114 11.70 -1.86 -7.95
C THR A 114 10.28 -1.36 -7.76
N PHE A 115 10.13 -0.27 -7.01
CA PHE A 115 8.81 0.36 -6.83
C PHE A 115 8.23 0.85 -8.16
N ALA A 116 9.08 1.29 -9.09
CA ALA A 116 8.66 1.76 -10.40
C ALA A 116 7.99 0.66 -11.25
N ASP A 117 8.25 -0.61 -10.95
CA ASP A 117 7.59 -1.73 -11.65
C ASP A 117 6.08 -1.74 -11.44
N LEU A 118 5.57 -1.02 -10.42
CA LEU A 118 4.12 -0.84 -10.24
C LEU A 118 3.46 -0.23 -11.47
N LEU A 119 4.15 0.64 -12.19
CA LEU A 119 3.60 1.27 -13.39
C LEU A 119 3.34 0.25 -14.49
N LYS A 120 4.05 -0.87 -14.48
CA LYS A 120 3.87 -1.96 -15.46
C LYS A 120 2.69 -2.86 -15.10
N VAL A 121 2.53 -3.21 -13.81
CA VAL A 121 1.48 -4.13 -13.39
C VAL A 121 0.11 -3.45 -13.24
N THR A 122 0.08 -2.13 -13.30
CA THR A 122 -1.17 -1.35 -13.23
C THR A 122 -1.63 -0.81 -14.58
N GLU A 123 -1.01 -1.27 -15.65
CA GLU A 123 -1.41 -0.87 -17.01
C GLU A 123 -2.82 -1.31 -17.39
#